data_635b9b09e7399267a21b5d16d3201c55
#
_entry.id   635b9b09e7399267a21b5d16d3201c55
#
_cell.length_a   1.000
_cell.length_b   1.000
_cell.length_c   1.000
_cell.angle_alpha   90.00
_cell.angle_beta   90.00
_cell.angle_gamma   90.00
#
_symmetry.space_group_name_H-M   'P 1'
#
loop_
_entity.id
_entity.type
_entity.pdbx_description
1 polymer ?
#
loop_
_entity_poly.entity_id
_entity_poly.type
_entity_poly.pdbx_seq_one_letter_code
_entity_poly.pdbx_strand_id
1 'polypeptide(L)'
;MLAVADTLHLSADPVDLTAALVDVPSVSGDEADLADLVERSLREQAPHLEVVRSGNAVLARTTLGRERRVVLAGHLDTVPINDNMPSRREGDVLHGCGTVDMKGGDAVMLNLAATAVDPR
;
A
#
# COMPACT_ATOMS: atom_id res chain seq x y z
N MET A 1 -16.74 -15.42 -5.83
CA MET A 1 -15.38 -15.09 -5.38
C MET A 1 -14.92 -13.83 -6.10
N LEU A 2 -14.64 -12.79 -5.34
CA LEU A 2 -14.08 -11.57 -5.91
C LEU A 2 -12.63 -11.82 -6.34
N ALA A 3 -12.31 -11.50 -7.58
CA ALA A 3 -10.94 -11.58 -8.05
C ALA A 3 -10.11 -10.52 -7.30
N VAL A 4 -9.01 -10.95 -6.69
CA VAL A 4 -8.02 -10.04 -6.14
C VAL A 4 -7.38 -9.29 -7.31
N ALA A 5 -7.25 -7.98 -7.20
CA ALA A 5 -6.60 -7.19 -8.24
C ALA A 5 -5.15 -7.67 -8.46
N ASP A 6 -4.77 -7.87 -9.71
CA ASP A 6 -3.40 -8.27 -10.05
C ASP A 6 -2.41 -7.11 -9.92
N THR A 7 -2.91 -5.90 -9.83
CA THR A 7 -2.12 -4.66 -9.77
C THR A 7 -2.86 -3.60 -8.99
N LEU A 8 -2.12 -2.86 -8.15
CA LEU A 8 -2.60 -1.63 -7.53
C LEU A 8 -2.32 -0.45 -8.46
N HIS A 9 -3.22 0.52 -8.51
CA HIS A 9 -3.00 1.77 -9.23
C HIS A 9 -2.53 2.84 -8.25
N LEU A 10 -1.21 3.00 -8.12
CA LEU A 10 -0.60 3.84 -7.08
C LEU A 10 -0.90 5.34 -7.28
N SER A 11 -1.11 5.78 -8.52
CA SER A 11 -1.47 7.17 -8.81
C SER A 11 -2.98 7.46 -8.76
N ALA A 12 -3.80 6.46 -8.44
CA ALA A 12 -5.23 6.64 -8.27
C ALA A 12 -5.56 7.51 -7.06
N ASP A 13 -6.81 7.93 -6.96
CA ASP A 13 -7.32 8.59 -5.76
C ASP A 13 -6.99 7.74 -4.51
N PRO A 14 -6.43 8.34 -3.44
CA PRO A 14 -6.03 7.57 -2.26
C PRO A 14 -7.17 6.80 -1.59
N VAL A 15 -8.42 7.22 -1.73
CA VAL A 15 -9.57 6.47 -1.20
C VAL A 15 -9.77 5.18 -2.01
N ASP A 16 -9.69 5.26 -3.33
CA ASP A 16 -9.79 4.10 -4.21
C ASP A 16 -8.63 3.13 -3.98
N LEU A 17 -7.42 3.67 -3.80
CA LEU A 17 -6.25 2.86 -3.49
C LEU A 17 -6.38 2.19 -2.11
N THR A 18 -6.92 2.90 -1.12
CA THR A 18 -7.20 2.31 0.20
C THR A 18 -8.18 1.13 0.07
N ALA A 19 -9.26 1.30 -0.68
CA ALA A 19 -10.23 0.23 -0.91
C ALA A 19 -9.56 -0.99 -1.55
N ALA A 20 -8.72 -0.77 -2.56
CA ALA A 20 -7.98 -1.85 -3.23
C ALA A 20 -7.04 -2.60 -2.26
N LEU A 21 -6.34 -1.87 -1.38
CA LEU A 21 -5.48 -2.47 -0.34
C LEU A 21 -6.30 -3.26 0.67
N VAL A 22 -7.43 -2.72 1.12
CA VAL A 22 -8.33 -3.39 2.06
C VAL A 22 -8.84 -4.70 1.48
N ASP A 23 -9.17 -4.73 0.18
CA ASP A 23 -9.75 -5.90 -0.48
C ASP A 23 -8.73 -7.04 -0.71
N VAL A 24 -7.45 -6.83 -0.41
CA VAL A 24 -6.45 -7.89 -0.33
C VAL A 24 -6.27 -8.27 1.15
N PRO A 25 -6.78 -9.43 1.60
CA PRO A 25 -6.62 -9.83 2.99
C PRO A 25 -5.16 -9.95 3.39
N SER A 26 -4.82 -9.42 4.57
CA SER A 26 -3.45 -9.43 5.08
C SER A 26 -3.40 -9.51 6.61
N VAL A 27 -4.15 -10.46 7.17
CA VAL A 27 -4.11 -10.73 8.61
C VAL A 27 -2.68 -11.01 9.05
N SER A 28 -2.28 -10.54 10.24
CA SER A 28 -0.92 -10.73 10.77
C SER A 28 -0.44 -12.17 10.63
N GLY A 29 0.67 -12.37 9.95
CA GLY A 29 1.23 -13.68 9.58
C GLY A 29 0.84 -14.14 8.17
N ASP A 30 -0.14 -13.53 7.53
CA ASP A 30 -0.66 -13.87 6.20
C ASP A 30 -0.58 -12.68 5.21
N GLU A 31 0.39 -11.82 5.38
CA GLU A 31 0.55 -10.61 4.57
C GLU A 31 1.37 -10.78 3.30
N ALA A 32 1.82 -12.01 2.98
CA ALA A 32 2.71 -12.25 1.84
C ALA A 32 2.10 -11.81 0.49
N ASP A 33 0.84 -12.11 0.24
CA ASP A 33 0.17 -11.77 -1.02
C ASP A 33 0.09 -10.24 -1.21
N LEU A 34 -0.23 -9.52 -0.15
CA LEU A 34 -0.26 -8.06 -0.21
C LEU A 34 1.14 -7.48 -0.39
N ALA A 35 2.15 -8.03 0.30
CA ALA A 35 3.53 -7.61 0.14
C ALA A 35 4.04 -7.83 -1.29
N ASP A 36 3.69 -8.96 -1.91
CA ASP A 36 4.02 -9.25 -3.31
C ASP A 36 3.38 -8.23 -4.26
N LEU A 37 2.13 -7.90 -4.02
CA LEU A 37 1.39 -6.94 -4.84
C LEU A 37 1.96 -5.52 -4.69
N VAL A 38 2.31 -5.10 -3.48
CA VAL A 38 2.94 -3.80 -3.21
C VAL A 38 4.31 -3.72 -3.88
N GLU A 39 5.14 -4.74 -3.73
CA GLU A 39 6.46 -4.78 -4.37
C GLU A 39 6.35 -4.65 -5.88
N ARG A 40 5.51 -5.47 -6.50
CA ARG A 40 5.31 -5.46 -7.97
C ARG A 40 4.81 -4.09 -8.44
N SER A 41 3.83 -3.54 -7.75
CA SER A 41 3.26 -2.24 -8.12
C SER A 41 4.28 -1.10 -8.01
N LEU A 42 5.10 -1.10 -6.96
CA LEU A 42 6.19 -0.12 -6.81
C LEU A 42 7.25 -0.25 -7.92
N ARG A 43 7.66 -1.48 -8.26
CA ARG A 43 8.64 -1.69 -9.33
C ARG A 43 8.12 -1.23 -10.69
N GLU A 44 6.85 -1.41 -10.95
CA GLU A 44 6.23 -1.02 -12.22
C GLU A 44 5.90 0.48 -12.28
N GLN A 45 5.42 1.07 -11.19
CA GLN A 45 4.84 2.41 -11.19
C GLN A 45 5.71 3.47 -10.52
N ALA A 46 6.77 3.09 -9.83
CA ALA A 46 7.73 4.00 -9.23
C ALA A 46 9.18 3.63 -9.63
N PRO A 47 9.49 3.62 -10.94
CA PRO A 47 10.80 3.18 -11.43
C PRO A 47 11.95 4.08 -10.99
N HIS A 48 11.67 5.28 -10.52
CA HIS A 48 12.64 6.22 -9.96
C HIS A 48 13.11 5.83 -8.55
N LEU A 49 12.48 4.85 -7.92
CA LEU A 49 12.84 4.36 -6.60
C LEU A 49 13.56 3.01 -6.71
N GLU A 50 14.51 2.78 -5.81
CA GLU A 50 15.08 1.46 -5.58
C GLU A 50 14.16 0.68 -4.65
N VAL A 51 13.68 -0.46 -5.10
CA VAL A 51 12.76 -1.32 -4.34
C VAL A 51 13.50 -2.54 -3.85
N VAL A 52 13.42 -2.82 -2.55
CA VAL A 52 14.04 -3.96 -1.89
C VAL A 52 12.97 -4.74 -1.14
N ARG A 53 13.03 -6.07 -1.25
CA ARG A 53 12.14 -6.97 -0.53
C ARG A 53 12.92 -7.79 0.49
N SER A 54 12.42 -7.87 1.71
CA SER A 54 12.99 -8.76 2.75
C SER A 54 11.83 -9.37 3.55
N GLY A 55 11.64 -10.68 3.44
CA GLY A 55 10.46 -11.33 4.00
C GLY A 55 9.18 -10.69 3.47
N ASN A 56 8.33 -10.20 4.34
CA ASN A 56 7.14 -9.43 3.98
C ASN A 56 7.33 -7.91 4.11
N ALA A 57 8.55 -7.46 4.36
CA ALA A 57 8.88 -6.04 4.35
C ALA A 57 9.25 -5.58 2.94
N VAL A 58 8.69 -4.46 2.52
CA VAL A 58 8.99 -3.82 1.24
C VAL A 58 9.56 -2.43 1.53
N LEU A 59 10.73 -2.15 0.99
CA LEU A 59 11.38 -0.84 1.08
C LEU A 59 11.48 -0.23 -0.30
N ALA A 60 11.04 1.01 -0.43
CA ALA A 60 11.26 1.81 -1.64
C ALA A 60 11.96 3.09 -1.24
N ARG A 61 13.08 3.41 -1.89
CA ARG A 61 13.89 4.56 -1.50
C ARG A 61 14.43 5.34 -2.69
N THR A 62 14.61 6.64 -2.46
CA THR A 62 15.34 7.49 -3.41
C THR A 62 16.85 7.24 -3.29
N THR A 63 17.58 7.50 -4.37
CA THR A 63 19.05 7.37 -4.44
C THR A 63 19.70 8.70 -4.84
N LEU A 64 19.22 9.81 -4.27
CA LEU A 64 19.62 11.16 -4.66
C LEU A 64 20.92 11.64 -4.01
N GLY A 65 21.53 10.85 -3.14
CA GLY A 65 22.79 11.23 -2.46
C GLY A 65 22.64 12.39 -1.48
N ARG A 66 21.43 12.63 -0.95
CA ARG A 66 21.20 13.69 0.04
C ARG A 66 21.72 13.27 1.41
N GLU A 67 22.19 14.25 2.19
CA GLU A 67 22.71 14.02 3.55
C GLU A 67 21.64 13.52 4.51
N ARG A 68 20.40 13.94 4.29
CA ARG A 68 19.28 13.61 5.16
C ARG A 68 18.27 12.76 4.42
N ARG A 69 17.60 11.90 5.17
CA ARG A 69 16.54 11.03 4.66
C ARG A 69 15.33 11.11 5.59
N VAL A 70 14.16 11.26 4.99
CA VAL A 70 12.89 11.09 5.68
C VAL A 70 12.41 9.66 5.41
N VAL A 71 12.01 8.95 6.46
CA VAL A 71 11.45 7.61 6.36
C VAL A 71 9.96 7.68 6.69
N LEU A 72 9.14 7.21 5.78
CA LEU A 72 7.72 6.97 6.02
C LEU A 72 7.58 5.48 6.33
N ALA A 73 7.14 5.14 7.51
CA ALA A 73 7.04 3.75 7.95
C ALA A 73 5.57 3.39 8.22
N GLY A 74 5.19 2.20 7.79
CA GLY A 74 3.87 1.65 8.00
C GLY A 74 3.90 0.14 8.07
N HIS A 75 2.73 -0.48 8.15
CA HIS A 75 2.59 -1.93 8.16
C HIS A 75 1.46 -2.37 7.24
N LEU A 76 1.58 -3.57 6.69
CA LEU A 76 0.61 -4.14 5.77
C LEU A 76 -0.39 -5.07 6.46
N ASP A 77 -0.03 -5.60 7.61
CA ASP A 77 -0.86 -6.56 8.31
C ASP A 77 -2.04 -5.89 9.03
N THR A 78 -3.05 -6.69 9.27
CA THR A 78 -4.25 -6.28 9.98
C THR A 78 -4.56 -7.24 11.13
N VAL A 79 -5.44 -6.81 12.01
CA VAL A 79 -6.11 -7.69 12.96
C VAL A 79 -6.97 -8.73 12.20
N PRO A 80 -7.41 -9.81 12.87
CA PRO A 80 -8.31 -10.77 12.23
C PRO A 80 -9.56 -10.11 11.64
N ILE A 81 -9.99 -10.61 10.50
CA ILE A 81 -11.22 -10.15 9.83
C ILE A 81 -12.43 -10.51 10.72
N ASN A 82 -13.33 -9.56 10.89
CA ASN A 82 -14.53 -9.73 11.70
C ASN A 82 -15.76 -9.22 10.93
N ASP A 83 -16.15 -9.96 9.92
CA ASP A 83 -17.32 -9.64 9.06
C ASP A 83 -17.27 -8.22 8.46
N ASN A 84 -16.07 -7.74 8.18
CA ASN A 84 -15.79 -6.41 7.66
C ASN A 84 -14.99 -6.43 6.35
N MET A 85 -15.25 -7.42 5.54
CA MET A 85 -14.71 -7.56 4.19
C MET A 85 -15.85 -7.97 3.22
N PRO A 86 -15.81 -7.54 1.95
CA PRO A 86 -14.87 -6.61 1.34
C PRO A 86 -15.07 -5.16 1.80
N SER A 87 -14.26 -4.24 1.29
CA SER A 87 -14.43 -2.82 1.57
C SER A 87 -15.80 -2.34 1.07
N ARG A 88 -16.37 -1.37 1.78
CA ARG A 88 -17.68 -0.80 1.44
C ARG A 88 -17.65 0.70 1.65
N ARG A 89 -17.93 1.43 0.58
CA ARG A 89 -18.02 2.89 0.64
C ARG A 89 -19.47 3.32 0.88
N GLU A 90 -19.65 4.21 1.85
CA GLU A 90 -20.95 4.77 2.19
C GLU A 90 -20.79 6.29 2.41
N GLY A 91 -21.14 7.08 1.40
CA GLY A 91 -20.90 8.51 1.40
C GLY A 91 -19.40 8.81 1.50
N ASP A 92 -19.00 9.52 2.55
CA ASP A 92 -17.62 9.90 2.80
C ASP A 92 -16.89 8.90 3.74
N VAL A 93 -17.49 7.75 4.01
CA VAL A 93 -16.93 6.73 4.90
C VAL A 93 -16.57 5.49 4.12
N LEU A 94 -15.36 4.98 4.31
CA LEU A 94 -14.91 3.70 3.78
C LEU A 94 -14.81 2.71 4.94
N HIS A 95 -15.60 1.64 4.86
CA HIS A 95 -15.59 0.55 5.83
C HIS A 95 -14.76 -0.62 5.33
N GLY A 96 -14.03 -1.27 6.22
CA GLY A 96 -13.25 -2.45 5.90
C GLY A 96 -12.21 -2.77 6.95
N CYS A 97 -11.70 -3.98 6.92
CA CYS A 97 -10.64 -4.42 7.83
C CYS A 97 -9.33 -3.68 7.50
N GLY A 98 -8.81 -2.93 8.45
CA GLY A 98 -7.54 -2.23 8.30
C GLY A 98 -7.61 -0.87 7.61
N THR A 99 -8.80 -0.31 7.34
CA THR A 99 -8.94 1.01 6.71
C THR A 99 -8.22 2.10 7.48
N VAL A 100 -8.32 2.11 8.80
CA VAL A 100 -7.71 3.10 9.68
C VAL A 100 -6.31 2.65 10.13
N ASP A 101 -6.10 1.36 10.34
CA ASP A 101 -4.86 0.79 10.88
C ASP A 101 -4.33 -0.34 9.98
N MET A 102 -3.50 -0.03 8.97
CA MET A 102 -3.24 1.37 8.57
C MET A 102 -3.24 1.51 7.04
N LYS A 103 -4.12 0.79 6.34
CA LYS A 103 -4.14 0.77 4.86
C LYS A 103 -4.43 2.14 4.24
N GLY A 104 -5.18 3.00 4.95
CA GLY A 104 -5.35 4.39 4.52
C GLY A 104 -4.03 5.16 4.51
N GLY A 105 -3.22 4.99 5.54
CA GLY A 105 -1.86 5.57 5.59
C GLY A 105 -0.94 4.96 4.54
N ASP A 106 -1.00 3.65 4.35
CA ASP A 106 -0.22 2.94 3.33
C ASP A 106 -0.57 3.46 1.92
N ALA A 107 -1.85 3.70 1.65
CA ALA A 107 -2.30 4.25 0.37
C ALA A 107 -1.68 5.63 0.09
N VAL A 108 -1.65 6.50 1.08
CA VAL A 108 -1.03 7.82 0.95
C VAL A 108 0.48 7.70 0.67
N MET A 109 1.18 6.83 1.40
CA MET A 109 2.62 6.61 1.18
C MET A 109 2.90 6.05 -0.22
N LEU A 110 2.12 5.08 -0.68
CA LEU A 110 2.26 4.50 -2.01
C LEU A 110 1.94 5.51 -3.12
N ASN A 111 0.92 6.33 -2.92
CA ASN A 111 0.60 7.40 -3.86
C ASN A 111 1.74 8.41 -3.97
N LEU A 112 2.32 8.83 -2.85
CA LEU A 112 3.49 9.72 -2.85
C LEU A 112 4.68 9.06 -3.54
N ALA A 113 4.93 7.77 -3.31
CA ALA A 113 6.01 7.03 -3.96
C ALA A 113 5.91 7.09 -5.49
N ALA A 114 4.70 6.97 -6.03
CA ALA A 114 4.49 6.99 -7.47
C ALA A 114 4.45 8.39 -8.07
N THR A 115 3.99 9.39 -7.33
CA THR A 115 3.71 10.74 -7.87
C THR A 115 4.77 11.79 -7.53
N ALA A 116 5.52 11.62 -6.44
CA ALA A 116 6.58 12.55 -6.04
C ALA A 116 7.89 12.23 -6.78
N VAL A 117 7.94 12.54 -8.06
CA VAL A 117 9.05 12.18 -8.95
C VAL A 117 10.09 13.30 -9.15
N ASP A 118 9.77 14.52 -8.77
CA ASP A 118 10.64 15.70 -8.93
C ASP A 118 11.50 15.89 -7.67
N PRO A 119 12.84 15.77 -7.76
CA PRO A 119 13.74 15.79 -6.59
C PRO A 119 14.09 17.18 -6.08
N ARG A 120 13.28 18.17 -6.24
CA ARG A 120 13.54 19.56 -5.78
C ARG A 120 13.75 19.69 -4.29
#